data_e17bb3782f563c0be026dd98e3689e0b
#
_entry.id   e17bb3782f563c0be026dd98e3689e0b
#
_cell.length_a   1.000
_cell.length_b   1.000
_cell.length_c   1.000
_cell.angle_alpha   90.00
_cell.angle_beta   90.00
_cell.angle_gamma   90.00
#
_symmetry.space_group_name_H-M   'P 1'
#
loop_
_entity.id
_entity.type
_entity.pdbx_description
1 polymer ?
#
loop_
_entity_poly.entity_id
_entity_poly.type
_entity_poly.pdbx_seq_one_letter_code
_entity_poly.pdbx_strand_id
1 'polypeptide(L)'
;MRAFRRIGAALGAALLGLTLLAPPAGAATVDLAGTVDVDGCSGSLVRMPATAPDDPALVLTNGHCYEGAWTVPDEVLVDQPSHRVLNLLDGAGKPVAALHAARAVYVTMTGTDIALYRLGVTYRQLERNHRVRPLTVSAARPTPGTDIRVASGSMKKVFSCELDALVYRVLETGYVTRDVLRYTKRCDTGPGTSGSPVIDATTGQVIGVNNTSNRTGGRCTMDDPCEMNRDGAIAVRKGTAYGTQTYWLTTCLGAGNRLDLNRPGCLLPRPDTR
;
A
#
# COMPACT_ATOMS: atom_id res chain seq x y z
N MET A 1 -23.49 -41.73 78.07
CA MET A 1 -23.97 -40.93 76.96
C MET A 1 -22.77 -40.56 76.07
N ARG A 2 -22.64 -41.18 74.86
CA ARG A 2 -21.47 -40.98 74.00
C ARG A 2 -21.88 -40.07 72.86
N ALA A 3 -21.19 -38.91 72.70
CA ALA A 3 -21.39 -37.96 71.63
C ALA A 3 -20.62 -38.38 70.38
N PHE A 4 -21.32 -38.58 69.26
CA PHE A 4 -20.71 -38.80 67.93
C PHE A 4 -20.36 -37.47 67.25
N ARG A 5 -19.06 -37.26 67.02
CA ARG A 5 -18.56 -36.17 66.16
C ARG A 5 -18.64 -36.62 64.67
N ARG A 6 -19.41 -35.90 63.87
CA ARG A 6 -19.43 -36.06 62.43
C ARG A 6 -18.34 -35.17 61.77
N ILE A 7 -17.40 -35.81 61.12
CA ILE A 7 -16.37 -35.15 60.29
C ILE A 7 -16.96 -34.96 58.87
N GLY A 8 -17.18 -33.72 58.49
CA GLY A 8 -17.57 -33.39 57.09
C GLY A 8 -16.32 -33.20 56.26
N ALA A 9 -16.17 -34.03 55.23
CA ALA A 9 -15.13 -33.87 54.20
C ALA A 9 -15.63 -32.93 53.12
N ALA A 10 -14.95 -31.78 52.97
CA ALA A 10 -15.19 -30.85 51.86
C ALA A 10 -14.34 -31.29 50.64
N LEU A 11 -15.00 -31.74 49.56
CA LEU A 11 -14.35 -31.96 48.30
C LEU A 11 -14.20 -30.59 47.59
N GLY A 12 -12.97 -30.11 47.45
CA GLY A 12 -12.60 -28.99 46.63
C GLY A 12 -12.47 -29.43 45.17
N ALA A 13 -13.36 -29.00 44.31
CA ALA A 13 -13.24 -29.19 42.87
C ALA A 13 -12.27 -28.14 42.27
N ALA A 14 -11.08 -28.58 41.88
CA ALA A 14 -10.12 -27.75 41.16
C ALA A 14 -10.56 -27.69 39.67
N LEU A 15 -11.08 -26.53 39.25
CA LEU A 15 -11.31 -26.23 37.85
C LEU A 15 -9.97 -25.92 37.17
N LEU A 16 -9.42 -26.91 36.45
CA LEU A 16 -8.32 -26.66 35.50
C LEU A 16 -8.87 -25.85 34.33
N GLY A 17 -8.57 -24.56 34.30
CA GLY A 17 -8.81 -23.70 33.15
C GLY A 17 -7.90 -24.12 32.00
N LEU A 18 -8.45 -24.78 30.98
CA LEU A 18 -7.78 -24.98 29.68
C LEU A 18 -7.68 -23.60 28.98
N THR A 19 -6.52 -22.96 29.03
CA THR A 19 -6.19 -21.85 28.14
C THR A 19 -5.99 -22.39 26.72
N LEU A 20 -6.98 -22.26 25.87
CA LEU A 20 -6.84 -22.49 24.43
C LEU A 20 -5.86 -21.42 23.88
N LEU A 21 -4.61 -21.79 23.68
CA LEU A 21 -3.65 -21.02 22.88
C LEU A 21 -4.20 -20.96 21.47
N ALA A 22 -4.61 -19.77 21.02
CA ALA A 22 -4.94 -19.55 19.62
C ALA A 22 -3.72 -19.91 18.76
N PRO A 23 -3.90 -20.64 17.65
CA PRO A 23 -2.78 -20.94 16.75
C PRO A 23 -2.17 -19.61 16.26
N PRO A 24 -0.85 -19.56 16.03
CA PRO A 24 -0.22 -18.39 15.45
C PRO A 24 -0.90 -18.08 14.12
N ALA A 25 -1.27 -16.82 13.91
CA ALA A 25 -1.82 -16.37 12.64
C ALA A 25 -0.80 -16.72 11.55
N GLY A 26 -1.14 -17.68 10.68
CA GLY A 26 -0.30 -18.04 9.56
C GLY A 26 -0.07 -16.80 8.67
N ALA A 27 1.14 -16.66 8.10
CA ALA A 27 1.43 -15.59 7.15
C ALA A 27 0.37 -15.55 6.04
N ALA A 28 -0.09 -14.36 5.68
CA ALA A 28 -1.06 -14.19 4.61
C ALA A 28 -0.44 -14.68 3.27
N THR A 29 -1.15 -15.54 2.56
CA THR A 29 -0.73 -15.90 1.19
C THR A 29 -1.01 -14.71 0.29
N VAL A 30 0.05 -14.07 -0.21
CA VAL A 30 -0.03 -12.94 -1.14
C VAL A 30 0.14 -13.46 -2.56
N ASP A 31 -0.87 -13.24 -3.38
CA ASP A 31 -0.89 -13.54 -4.81
C ASP A 31 -1.17 -12.25 -5.63
N LEU A 32 -1.63 -12.37 -6.87
CA LEU A 32 -1.92 -11.24 -7.74
C LEU A 32 -3.39 -10.76 -7.67
N ALA A 33 -4.24 -11.39 -6.84
CA ALA A 33 -5.64 -10.99 -6.73
C ALA A 33 -5.76 -9.55 -6.22
N GLY A 34 -6.54 -8.73 -6.93
CA GLY A 34 -6.74 -7.32 -6.59
C GLY A 34 -5.63 -6.39 -7.10
N THR A 35 -4.57 -6.93 -7.75
CA THR A 35 -3.65 -6.08 -8.51
C THR A 35 -4.28 -5.66 -9.84
N VAL A 36 -3.79 -4.59 -10.42
CA VAL A 36 -4.19 -4.13 -11.75
C VAL A 36 -2.96 -3.94 -12.64
N ASP A 37 -3.14 -4.25 -13.92
CA ASP A 37 -2.19 -3.89 -14.98
C ASP A 37 -2.61 -2.53 -15.55
N VAL A 38 -1.66 -1.62 -15.61
CA VAL A 38 -1.86 -0.19 -15.87
C VAL A 38 -0.95 0.27 -17.02
N ASP A 39 -0.98 -0.47 -18.15
CA ASP A 39 -0.22 -0.11 -19.38
C ASP A 39 1.24 0.28 -19.08
N GLY A 40 2.06 -0.72 -18.80
CA GLY A 40 3.49 -0.55 -18.46
C GLY A 40 3.77 -0.26 -16.99
N CYS A 41 2.75 0.02 -16.20
CA CYS A 41 2.79 0.10 -14.72
C CYS A 41 1.90 -0.98 -14.10
N SER A 42 2.01 -1.11 -12.80
CA SER A 42 1.12 -1.89 -11.95
C SER A 42 0.26 -0.97 -11.09
N GLY A 43 -0.74 -1.53 -10.44
CA GLY A 43 -1.54 -0.85 -9.43
C GLY A 43 -2.31 -1.87 -8.59
N SER A 44 -3.22 -1.37 -7.78
CA SER A 44 -4.08 -2.23 -6.94
C SER A 44 -5.46 -1.63 -6.69
N LEU A 45 -6.46 -2.48 -6.71
CA LEU A 45 -7.79 -2.18 -6.18
C LEU A 45 -7.67 -2.11 -4.65
N VAL A 46 -7.85 -0.93 -4.07
CA VAL A 46 -7.63 -0.70 -2.65
C VAL A 46 -8.88 -0.19 -1.94
N ARG A 47 -8.94 -0.44 -0.63
CA ARG A 47 -9.91 0.21 0.27
C ARG A 47 -9.21 0.73 1.53
N MET A 48 -9.75 1.81 2.10
CA MET A 48 -9.34 2.27 3.42
C MET A 48 -10.02 1.45 4.52
N PRO A 49 -9.50 1.41 5.75
CA PRO A 49 -10.11 0.63 6.85
C PRO A 49 -11.58 0.98 7.13
N ALA A 50 -11.97 2.24 6.94
CA ALA A 50 -13.32 2.73 7.17
C ALA A 50 -14.25 2.68 5.93
N THR A 51 -13.77 2.13 4.80
CA THR A 51 -14.54 2.07 3.55
C THR A 51 -15.72 1.10 3.67
N ALA A 52 -16.91 1.56 3.26
CA ALA A 52 -18.12 0.73 3.16
C ALA A 52 -18.17 -0.04 1.83
N PRO A 53 -18.87 -1.20 1.76
CA PRO A 53 -18.99 -1.97 0.52
C PRO A 53 -19.66 -1.21 -0.63
N ASP A 54 -20.54 -0.26 -0.33
CA ASP A 54 -21.25 0.54 -1.32
C ASP A 54 -20.54 1.86 -1.67
N ASP A 55 -19.36 2.12 -1.10
CA ASP A 55 -18.54 3.25 -1.52
C ASP A 55 -17.96 3.02 -2.92
N PRO A 56 -17.73 4.09 -3.70
CA PRO A 56 -17.02 4.01 -4.97
C PRO A 56 -15.65 3.37 -4.78
N ALA A 57 -15.32 2.40 -5.64
CA ALA A 57 -14.06 1.68 -5.53
C ALA A 57 -12.87 2.57 -5.96
N LEU A 58 -11.71 2.29 -5.37
CA LEU A 58 -10.46 3.03 -5.61
C LEU A 58 -9.39 2.11 -6.20
N VAL A 59 -8.62 2.65 -7.15
CA VAL A 59 -7.37 2.04 -7.64
C VAL A 59 -6.22 2.98 -7.33
N LEU A 60 -5.14 2.40 -6.77
CA LEU A 60 -3.92 3.09 -6.41
C LEU A 60 -2.77 2.64 -7.31
N THR A 61 -1.98 3.59 -7.81
CA THR A 61 -0.73 3.39 -8.55
C THR A 61 0.23 4.55 -8.25
N ASN A 62 1.37 4.66 -8.98
CA ASN A 62 2.25 5.83 -8.84
C ASN A 62 1.72 7.05 -9.60
N GLY A 63 2.17 8.23 -9.19
CA GLY A 63 1.92 9.50 -9.87
C GLY A 63 2.56 9.54 -11.25
N HIS A 64 3.78 9.04 -11.39
CA HIS A 64 4.45 8.94 -12.70
C HIS A 64 3.79 7.92 -13.65
N CYS A 65 2.85 7.12 -13.16
CA CYS A 65 2.01 6.22 -13.97
C CYS A 65 0.68 6.87 -14.39
N TYR A 66 0.46 8.14 -14.08
CA TYR A 66 -0.74 8.86 -14.50
C TYR A 66 -0.81 8.97 -16.03
N GLU A 67 -2.03 8.89 -16.63
CA GLU A 67 -2.24 8.93 -18.08
C GLU A 67 -1.99 10.29 -18.73
N GLY A 68 -1.93 11.35 -17.95
CA GLY A 68 -1.60 12.70 -18.40
C GLY A 68 -0.09 12.93 -18.50
N ALA A 69 0.29 14.20 -18.67
CA ALA A 69 1.67 14.60 -18.51
C ALA A 69 2.13 14.37 -17.06
N TRP A 70 3.40 14.06 -16.88
CA TRP A 70 3.98 14.01 -15.54
C TRP A 70 3.77 15.34 -14.81
N THR A 71 3.33 15.27 -13.56
CA THR A 71 3.27 16.45 -12.70
C THR A 71 4.68 17.04 -12.58
N VAL A 72 4.78 18.36 -12.68
CA VAL A 72 6.06 19.04 -12.40
C VAL A 72 6.38 18.99 -10.90
N PRO A 73 7.63 19.18 -10.48
CA PRO A 73 7.94 19.32 -9.07
C PRO A 73 7.03 20.34 -8.39
N ASP A 74 6.55 20.02 -7.19
CA ASP A 74 5.61 20.77 -6.35
C ASP A 74 4.16 20.86 -6.87
N GLU A 75 3.83 20.14 -7.95
CA GLU A 75 2.46 20.07 -8.46
C GLU A 75 1.66 18.94 -7.80
N VAL A 76 0.42 19.26 -7.46
CA VAL A 76 -0.59 18.32 -6.98
C VAL A 76 -1.87 18.51 -7.79
N LEU A 77 -2.30 17.48 -8.49
CA LEU A 77 -3.56 17.45 -9.23
C LEU A 77 -4.67 16.82 -8.37
N VAL A 78 -5.83 17.45 -8.34
CA VAL A 78 -6.99 16.97 -7.58
C VAL A 78 -8.21 16.92 -8.50
N ASP A 79 -8.97 15.83 -8.40
CA ASP A 79 -10.26 15.63 -9.06
C ASP A 79 -10.23 15.87 -10.58
N GLN A 80 -9.23 15.29 -11.28
CA GLN A 80 -9.13 15.36 -12.72
C GLN A 80 -10.07 14.37 -13.41
N PRO A 81 -10.68 14.72 -14.57
CA PRO A 81 -11.37 13.76 -15.42
C PRO A 81 -10.43 12.62 -15.81
N SER A 82 -10.94 11.39 -15.84
CA SER A 82 -10.17 10.23 -16.28
C SER A 82 -11.07 9.26 -17.03
N HIS A 83 -10.52 8.66 -18.06
CA HIS A 83 -11.15 7.58 -18.85
C HIS A 83 -10.25 6.35 -18.91
N ARG A 84 -9.25 6.30 -17.99
CA ARG A 84 -8.27 5.22 -17.98
C ARG A 84 -8.93 3.87 -17.76
N VAL A 85 -8.47 2.88 -18.53
CA VAL A 85 -8.84 1.47 -18.36
C VAL A 85 -7.74 0.77 -17.54
N LEU A 86 -8.15 0.02 -16.54
CA LEU A 86 -7.29 -0.63 -15.57
C LEU A 86 -7.68 -2.12 -15.53
N ASN A 87 -6.79 -3.02 -15.92
CA ASN A 87 -7.10 -4.44 -16.02
C ASN A 87 -6.94 -5.12 -14.66
N LEU A 88 -8.07 -5.45 -14.01
CA LEU A 88 -8.10 -6.17 -12.73
C LEU A 88 -7.72 -7.64 -12.91
N LEU A 89 -6.87 -8.16 -12.02
CA LEU A 89 -6.35 -9.51 -12.09
C LEU A 89 -6.88 -10.40 -10.99
N ASP A 90 -6.99 -11.71 -11.28
CA ASP A 90 -7.14 -12.75 -10.28
C ASP A 90 -5.79 -13.16 -9.64
N GLY A 91 -5.80 -14.12 -8.70
CA GLY A 91 -4.60 -14.57 -8.01
C GLY A 91 -3.54 -15.22 -8.92
N ALA A 92 -3.94 -15.74 -10.07
CA ALA A 92 -3.02 -16.28 -11.08
C ALA A 92 -2.51 -15.22 -12.07
N GLY A 93 -2.93 -13.95 -11.92
CA GLY A 93 -2.55 -12.84 -12.81
C GLY A 93 -3.33 -12.81 -14.12
N LYS A 94 -4.46 -13.51 -14.21
CA LYS A 94 -5.34 -13.47 -15.37
C LYS A 94 -6.26 -12.24 -15.27
N PRO A 95 -6.44 -11.44 -16.35
CA PRO A 95 -7.42 -10.37 -16.36
C PRO A 95 -8.85 -10.90 -16.18
N VAL A 96 -9.58 -10.32 -15.22
CA VAL A 96 -10.98 -10.70 -14.90
C VAL A 96 -11.96 -9.55 -15.13
N ALA A 97 -11.49 -8.31 -15.21
CA ALA A 97 -12.30 -7.14 -15.53
C ALA A 97 -11.45 -6.01 -16.08
N ALA A 98 -12.04 -5.23 -17.00
CA ALA A 98 -11.57 -3.91 -17.36
C ALA A 98 -12.30 -2.88 -16.51
N LEU A 99 -11.60 -2.25 -15.57
CA LEU A 99 -12.12 -1.21 -14.70
C LEU A 99 -11.98 0.15 -15.38
N HIS A 100 -13.04 0.96 -15.31
CA HIS A 100 -13.02 2.32 -15.89
C HIS A 100 -12.90 3.34 -14.77
N ALA A 101 -11.82 4.12 -14.79
CA ALA A 101 -11.67 5.28 -13.93
C ALA A 101 -12.70 6.36 -14.34
N ALA A 102 -13.40 6.90 -13.35
CA ALA A 102 -14.27 8.06 -13.53
C ALA A 102 -13.52 9.37 -13.25
N ARG A 103 -12.59 9.34 -12.30
CA ARG A 103 -11.79 10.49 -11.87
C ARG A 103 -10.44 10.03 -11.36
N ALA A 104 -9.38 10.78 -11.66
CA ALA A 104 -8.15 10.77 -10.88
C ALA A 104 -8.34 11.76 -9.71
N VAL A 105 -8.63 11.21 -8.53
CA VAL A 105 -9.00 12.04 -7.36
C VAL A 105 -7.80 12.71 -6.71
N TYR A 106 -6.60 12.15 -6.93
CA TYR A 106 -5.35 12.71 -6.44
C TYR A 106 -4.17 12.19 -7.28
N VAL A 107 -3.29 13.08 -7.72
CA VAL A 107 -2.06 12.74 -8.45
C VAL A 107 -0.94 13.68 -8.03
N THR A 108 0.22 13.14 -7.69
CA THR A 108 1.43 13.93 -7.47
C THR A 108 2.68 13.06 -7.54
N MET A 109 3.82 13.68 -7.84
CA MET A 109 5.17 13.13 -7.66
C MET A 109 5.96 13.90 -6.60
N THR A 110 5.31 14.80 -5.85
CA THR A 110 5.94 15.65 -4.83
C THR A 110 5.60 15.19 -3.42
N GLY A 111 6.61 14.95 -2.60
CA GLY A 111 6.46 14.47 -1.23
C GLY A 111 6.05 13.00 -1.14
N THR A 112 5.29 12.53 -2.10
CA THR A 112 4.91 11.13 -2.35
C THR A 112 4.74 10.97 -3.86
N ASP A 113 4.75 9.74 -4.37
CA ASP A 113 4.55 9.46 -5.78
C ASP A 113 3.36 8.51 -5.93
N ILE A 114 2.15 9.08 -6.00
CA ILE A 114 0.90 8.32 -6.08
C ILE A 114 -0.11 8.96 -7.03
N ALA A 115 -0.90 8.10 -7.69
CA ALA A 115 -2.14 8.43 -8.35
C ALA A 115 -3.26 7.55 -7.79
N LEU A 116 -4.35 8.18 -7.35
CA LEU A 116 -5.53 7.53 -6.80
C LEU A 116 -6.72 7.76 -7.71
N TYR A 117 -7.26 6.69 -8.28
CA TYR A 117 -8.42 6.72 -9.16
C TYR A 117 -9.69 6.29 -8.42
N ARG A 118 -10.78 7.00 -8.67
CA ARG A 118 -12.14 6.58 -8.31
C ARG A 118 -12.81 5.94 -9.50
N LEU A 119 -13.35 4.75 -9.29
CA LEU A 119 -14.09 4.02 -10.33
C LEU A 119 -15.56 4.43 -10.36
N GLY A 120 -16.23 4.18 -11.50
CA GLY A 120 -17.67 4.34 -11.66
C GLY A 120 -18.51 3.23 -11.01
N VAL A 121 -17.89 2.30 -10.29
CA VAL A 121 -18.52 1.13 -9.65
C VAL A 121 -18.14 1.05 -8.16
N THR A 122 -18.97 0.34 -7.36
CA THR A 122 -18.71 0.12 -5.94
C THR A 122 -17.94 -1.16 -5.69
N TYR A 123 -17.35 -1.30 -4.49
CA TYR A 123 -16.69 -2.54 -4.10
C TYR A 123 -17.65 -3.73 -4.11
N ARG A 124 -18.89 -3.55 -3.64
CA ARG A 124 -19.92 -4.59 -3.68
C ARG A 124 -20.21 -5.09 -5.09
N GLN A 125 -20.26 -4.20 -6.07
CA GLN A 125 -20.45 -4.57 -7.48
C GLN A 125 -19.28 -5.37 -8.00
N LEU A 126 -18.03 -4.96 -7.70
CA LEU A 126 -16.83 -5.67 -8.13
C LEU A 126 -16.74 -7.07 -7.49
N GLU A 127 -17.00 -7.19 -6.20
CA GLU A 127 -16.96 -8.49 -5.50
C GLU A 127 -18.03 -9.46 -6.06
N ARG A 128 -19.24 -8.98 -6.31
CA ARG A 128 -20.34 -9.78 -6.87
C ARG A 128 -20.04 -10.26 -8.29
N ASN A 129 -19.50 -9.36 -9.12
CA ASN A 129 -19.35 -9.63 -10.57
C ASN A 129 -18.07 -10.38 -10.88
N HIS A 130 -16.99 -10.15 -10.13
CA HIS A 130 -15.65 -10.65 -10.46
C HIS A 130 -15.01 -11.50 -9.35
N ARG A 131 -15.64 -11.58 -8.16
CA ARG A 131 -15.15 -12.33 -6.98
C ARG A 131 -13.73 -11.90 -6.53
N VAL A 132 -13.33 -10.69 -6.87
CA VAL A 132 -12.07 -10.09 -6.43
C VAL A 132 -12.35 -9.10 -5.29
N ARG A 133 -11.58 -9.22 -4.22
CA ARG A 133 -11.67 -8.33 -3.06
C ARG A 133 -10.60 -7.26 -3.14
N PRO A 134 -10.91 -6.02 -2.70
CA PRO A 134 -9.91 -4.98 -2.60
C PRO A 134 -8.89 -5.30 -1.51
N LEU A 135 -7.65 -4.90 -1.75
CA LEU A 135 -6.61 -4.90 -0.74
C LEU A 135 -6.85 -3.79 0.28
N THR A 136 -6.69 -4.07 1.56
CA THR A 136 -6.88 -3.05 2.61
C THR A 136 -5.59 -2.27 2.84
N VAL A 137 -5.65 -0.94 2.77
CA VAL A 137 -4.53 -0.07 3.11
C VAL A 137 -4.34 -0.03 4.62
N SER A 138 -3.11 -0.22 5.08
CA SER A 138 -2.77 -0.09 6.50
C SER A 138 -2.82 1.39 6.93
N ALA A 139 -3.46 1.65 8.08
CA ALA A 139 -3.41 2.97 8.70
C ALA A 139 -2.14 3.17 9.54
N ALA A 140 -1.42 2.11 9.82
CA ALA A 140 -0.18 2.18 10.58
C ALA A 140 1.01 2.54 9.70
N ARG A 141 1.92 3.36 10.23
CA ARG A 141 3.23 3.58 9.61
C ARG A 141 4.01 2.28 9.67
N PRO A 142 4.55 1.77 8.55
CA PRO A 142 5.30 0.51 8.54
C PRO A 142 6.62 0.62 9.33
N THR A 143 7.15 -0.52 9.75
CA THR A 143 8.38 -0.60 10.55
C THR A 143 9.46 -1.41 9.81
N PRO A 144 10.74 -1.04 9.91
CA PRO A 144 11.85 -1.86 9.42
C PRO A 144 11.79 -3.30 9.97
N GLY A 145 12.23 -4.27 9.19
CA GLY A 145 12.15 -5.70 9.50
C GLY A 145 10.83 -6.35 9.08
N THR A 146 9.86 -5.59 8.54
CA THR A 146 8.62 -6.16 8.02
C THR A 146 8.89 -6.97 6.76
N ASP A 147 8.52 -8.26 6.76
CA ASP A 147 8.46 -9.08 5.55
C ASP A 147 7.41 -8.52 4.59
N ILE A 148 7.81 -8.23 3.36
CA ILE A 148 6.91 -7.62 2.37
C ILE A 148 6.83 -8.44 1.10
N ARG A 149 5.72 -8.28 0.40
CA ARG A 149 5.49 -8.78 -0.96
C ARG A 149 5.18 -7.61 -1.87
N VAL A 150 5.91 -7.50 -2.98
CA VAL A 150 5.62 -6.55 -4.05
C VAL A 150 4.91 -7.32 -5.16
N ALA A 151 3.60 -7.11 -5.31
CA ALA A 151 2.77 -7.86 -6.24
C ALA A 151 2.55 -7.07 -7.54
N SER A 152 3.34 -7.34 -8.56
CA SER A 152 3.30 -6.61 -9.83
C SER A 152 2.24 -7.18 -10.77
N GLY A 153 1.19 -6.40 -11.02
CA GLY A 153 0.14 -6.74 -11.98
C GLY A 153 0.65 -6.74 -13.43
N SER A 154 1.52 -5.82 -13.81
CA SER A 154 2.09 -5.75 -15.15
C SER A 154 3.05 -6.90 -15.42
N MET A 155 3.98 -7.18 -14.47
CA MET A 155 4.96 -8.26 -14.59
C MET A 155 4.39 -9.66 -14.31
N LYS A 156 3.15 -9.77 -13.81
CA LYS A 156 2.51 -11.02 -13.34
C LYS A 156 3.40 -11.78 -12.35
N LYS A 157 4.03 -11.05 -11.43
CA LYS A 157 5.02 -11.61 -10.50
C LYS A 157 4.89 -11.00 -9.10
N VAL A 158 5.06 -11.85 -8.08
CA VAL A 158 5.19 -11.43 -6.68
C VAL A 158 6.65 -11.55 -6.26
N PHE A 159 7.22 -10.43 -5.80
CA PHE A 159 8.57 -10.38 -5.26
C PHE A 159 8.53 -10.49 -3.74
N SER A 160 9.43 -11.28 -3.17
CA SER A 160 9.58 -11.43 -1.72
C SER A 160 10.76 -10.59 -1.25
N CYS A 161 10.50 -9.62 -0.40
CA CYS A 161 11.44 -8.63 0.07
C CYS A 161 11.26 -8.40 1.58
N GLU A 162 12.07 -7.53 2.13
CA GLU A 162 11.95 -7.05 3.51
C GLU A 162 12.13 -5.54 3.52
N LEU A 163 11.40 -4.85 4.38
CA LEU A 163 11.57 -3.42 4.61
C LEU A 163 12.84 -3.18 5.43
N ASP A 164 13.87 -2.64 4.79
CA ASP A 164 15.17 -2.38 5.44
C ASP A 164 15.15 -1.11 6.29
N ALA A 165 14.57 -0.02 5.76
CA ALA A 165 14.52 1.25 6.49
C ALA A 165 13.39 2.15 5.98
N LEU A 166 13.10 3.21 6.78
CA LEU A 166 12.34 4.36 6.34
C LEU A 166 13.31 5.53 6.12
N VAL A 167 13.40 5.97 4.86
CA VAL A 167 14.34 7.00 4.42
C VAL A 167 13.68 8.37 4.52
N TYR A 168 14.40 9.35 5.07
CA TYR A 168 13.88 10.70 5.25
C TYR A 168 13.40 11.32 3.93
N ARG A 169 14.28 11.29 2.91
CA ARG A 169 13.96 11.75 1.53
C ARG A 169 14.68 10.89 0.50
N VAL A 170 14.03 10.70 -0.64
CA VAL A 170 14.63 10.18 -1.86
C VAL A 170 14.47 11.22 -2.95
N LEU A 171 15.57 11.48 -3.65
CA LEU A 171 15.67 12.46 -4.73
C LEU A 171 15.89 11.73 -6.05
N GLU A 172 15.12 12.08 -7.07
CA GLU A 172 15.24 11.54 -8.42
C GLU A 172 14.83 12.60 -9.44
N THR A 173 15.72 13.00 -10.32
CA THR A 173 15.44 13.92 -11.44
C THR A 173 14.63 15.17 -11.03
N GLY A 174 14.98 15.79 -9.89
CA GLY A 174 14.30 16.99 -9.37
C GLY A 174 13.07 16.72 -8.49
N TYR A 175 12.55 15.49 -8.48
CA TYR A 175 11.46 15.10 -7.57
C TYR A 175 12.02 14.71 -6.20
N VAL A 176 11.22 14.96 -5.17
CA VAL A 176 11.56 14.63 -3.77
C VAL A 176 10.40 13.89 -3.12
N THR A 177 10.60 12.63 -2.83
CA THR A 177 9.67 11.82 -2.01
C THR A 177 10.13 11.77 -0.55
N ARG A 178 9.20 11.65 0.39
CA ARG A 178 9.46 11.67 1.84
C ARG A 178 8.93 10.42 2.52
N ASP A 179 9.58 10.06 3.64
CA ASP A 179 9.18 8.89 4.45
C ASP A 179 9.12 7.61 3.62
N VAL A 180 10.18 7.39 2.84
CA VAL A 180 10.25 6.40 1.75
C VAL A 180 10.63 5.03 2.29
N LEU A 181 9.96 3.99 1.80
CA LEU A 181 10.26 2.60 2.09
C LEU A 181 11.52 2.20 1.32
N ARG A 182 12.59 1.81 2.00
CA ARG A 182 13.76 1.18 1.41
C ARG A 182 13.67 -0.33 1.59
N TYR A 183 13.87 -1.09 0.52
CA TYR A 183 13.87 -2.55 0.59
C TYR A 183 15.28 -3.10 0.73
N THR A 184 15.38 -4.33 1.25
CA THR A 184 16.62 -5.08 1.19
C THR A 184 17.02 -5.37 -0.26
N LYS A 185 18.32 -5.56 -0.54
CA LYS A 185 18.83 -5.82 -1.90
C LYS A 185 18.29 -7.10 -2.56
N ARG A 186 17.61 -7.97 -1.81
CA ARG A 186 16.92 -9.14 -2.39
C ARG A 186 15.68 -8.76 -3.23
N CYS A 187 15.22 -7.52 -3.12
CA CYS A 187 14.07 -7.01 -3.82
C CYS A 187 14.47 -6.49 -5.20
N ASP A 188 14.57 -7.39 -6.15
CA ASP A 188 14.96 -7.08 -7.54
C ASP A 188 13.71 -6.64 -8.33
N THR A 189 13.10 -5.53 -7.91
CA THR A 189 12.04 -4.87 -8.66
C THR A 189 12.65 -3.98 -9.75
N GLY A 190 12.00 -3.92 -10.92
CA GLY A 190 12.50 -3.18 -12.09
C GLY A 190 11.36 -2.55 -12.88
N PRO A 191 11.59 -2.12 -14.13
CA PRO A 191 10.58 -1.54 -14.99
C PRO A 191 9.31 -2.39 -15.07
N GLY A 192 8.15 -1.76 -15.05
CA GLY A 192 6.84 -2.42 -15.00
C GLY A 192 6.34 -2.76 -13.57
N THR A 193 7.21 -2.68 -12.55
CA THR A 193 6.79 -2.87 -11.16
C THR A 193 6.32 -1.59 -10.48
N SER A 194 6.50 -0.42 -11.11
CA SER A 194 5.95 0.85 -10.63
C SER A 194 4.45 0.73 -10.37
N GLY A 195 3.99 1.25 -9.23
CA GLY A 195 2.58 1.18 -8.82
C GLY A 195 2.15 -0.13 -8.17
N SER A 196 3.01 -1.16 -8.11
CA SER A 196 2.70 -2.42 -7.43
C SER A 196 2.43 -2.18 -5.95
N PRO A 197 1.38 -2.80 -5.36
CA PRO A 197 1.19 -2.75 -3.91
C PRO A 197 2.36 -3.42 -3.19
N VAL A 198 2.85 -2.76 -2.15
CA VAL A 198 3.77 -3.31 -1.16
C VAL A 198 2.93 -3.82 0.00
N ILE A 199 2.89 -5.13 0.17
CA ILE A 199 1.99 -5.81 1.10
C ILE A 199 2.81 -6.39 2.25
N ASP A 200 2.42 -6.08 3.48
CA ASP A 200 2.92 -6.75 4.67
C ASP A 200 2.51 -8.24 4.62
N ALA A 201 3.46 -9.14 4.59
CA ALA A 201 3.23 -10.58 4.46
C ALA A 201 2.53 -11.20 5.67
N THR A 202 2.57 -10.55 6.83
CA THR A 202 1.90 -11.02 8.04
C THR A 202 0.43 -10.64 8.07
N THR A 203 0.12 -9.38 7.73
CA THR A 203 -1.23 -8.83 7.84
C THR A 203 -2.03 -8.88 6.54
N GLY A 204 -1.37 -9.03 5.39
CA GLY A 204 -1.98 -8.91 4.07
C GLY A 204 -2.39 -7.47 3.69
N GLN A 205 -1.98 -6.48 4.48
CA GLN A 205 -2.35 -5.07 4.24
C GLN A 205 -1.32 -4.37 3.34
N VAL A 206 -1.80 -3.44 2.53
CA VAL A 206 -0.95 -2.58 1.70
C VAL A 206 -0.33 -1.50 2.59
N ILE A 207 0.99 -1.50 2.68
CA ILE A 207 1.78 -0.53 3.46
C ILE A 207 2.52 0.47 2.58
N GLY A 208 2.54 0.24 1.27
CA GLY A 208 3.20 1.11 0.30
C GLY A 208 2.85 0.80 -1.14
N VAL A 209 3.42 1.61 -2.02
CA VAL A 209 3.42 1.44 -3.49
C VAL A 209 4.86 1.38 -3.94
N ASN A 210 5.23 0.35 -4.70
CA ASN A 210 6.58 0.25 -5.28
C ASN A 210 6.81 1.38 -6.28
N ASN A 211 7.96 2.04 -6.18
CA ASN A 211 8.20 3.27 -6.94
C ASN A 211 9.40 3.14 -7.89
N THR A 212 10.61 3.20 -7.36
CA THR A 212 11.85 3.35 -8.14
C THR A 212 12.97 2.46 -7.60
N SER A 213 14.07 2.36 -8.34
CA SER A 213 15.27 1.65 -7.88
C SER A 213 16.54 2.28 -8.47
N ASN A 214 17.61 2.36 -7.67
CA ASN A 214 18.91 2.78 -8.17
C ASN A 214 19.59 1.62 -8.90
N ARG A 215 19.56 1.65 -10.21
CA ARG A 215 19.96 0.53 -11.07
C ARG A 215 21.43 0.55 -11.47
N THR A 216 21.96 1.72 -11.83
CA THR A 216 23.31 1.83 -12.39
C THR A 216 24.33 2.38 -11.42
N GLY A 217 23.89 3.01 -10.33
CA GLY A 217 24.72 3.70 -9.35
C GLY A 217 24.84 5.19 -9.66
N GLY A 218 23.97 5.73 -10.51
CA GLY A 218 23.87 7.15 -10.77
C GLY A 218 23.45 7.94 -9.53
N ARG A 219 23.66 9.24 -9.56
CA ARG A 219 23.41 10.11 -8.42
C ARG A 219 22.20 11.00 -8.69
N CYS A 220 21.03 10.64 -8.13
CA CYS A 220 19.77 11.36 -8.18
C CYS A 220 19.26 11.61 -9.63
N THR A 221 19.61 10.75 -10.57
CA THR A 221 19.14 10.78 -11.95
C THR A 221 17.97 9.85 -12.17
N MET A 222 17.35 9.87 -13.35
CA MET A 222 16.26 8.98 -13.73
C MET A 222 16.69 7.51 -13.56
N ASP A 223 15.85 6.68 -12.91
CA ASP A 223 16.12 5.29 -12.56
C ASP A 223 17.37 5.07 -11.68
N ASP A 224 17.87 6.14 -11.09
CA ASP A 224 18.99 6.12 -10.15
C ASP A 224 18.78 7.11 -8.99
N PRO A 225 17.73 6.89 -8.16
CA PRO A 225 17.45 7.72 -7.01
C PRO A 225 18.60 7.72 -6.00
N CYS A 226 18.66 8.77 -5.20
CA CYS A 226 19.57 8.85 -4.07
C CYS A 226 18.84 9.24 -2.78
N GLU A 227 19.36 8.80 -1.64
CA GLU A 227 18.84 9.13 -0.32
C GLU A 227 19.40 10.45 0.18
N MET A 228 18.59 11.22 0.88
CA MET A 228 19.04 12.37 1.67
C MET A 228 18.62 12.19 3.13
N ASN A 229 19.58 12.33 4.04
CA ASN A 229 19.30 12.32 5.48
C ASN A 229 18.83 13.69 5.97
N ARG A 230 18.54 13.80 7.29
CA ARG A 230 18.08 15.07 7.88
C ARG A 230 19.12 16.19 7.87
N ASP A 231 20.40 15.84 7.81
CA ASP A 231 21.51 16.79 7.75
C ASP A 231 21.85 17.21 6.32
N GLY A 232 21.10 16.72 5.32
CA GLY A 232 21.29 17.03 3.91
C GLY A 232 22.36 16.17 3.21
N ALA A 233 22.98 15.20 3.89
CA ALA A 233 23.95 14.32 3.28
C ALA A 233 23.28 13.34 2.30
N ILE A 234 23.89 13.19 1.12
CA ILE A 234 23.40 12.35 0.02
C ILE A 234 24.14 11.02 0.00
N ALA A 235 23.36 9.93 -0.12
CA ALA A 235 23.87 8.57 -0.28
C ALA A 235 23.29 7.91 -1.54
N VAL A 236 24.16 7.30 -2.35
CA VAL A 236 23.79 6.47 -3.50
C VAL A 236 23.86 5.02 -3.09
N ARG A 237 22.78 4.25 -3.38
CA ARG A 237 22.70 2.83 -3.02
C ARG A 237 22.35 1.99 -4.25
N LYS A 238 23.35 1.70 -5.05
CA LYS A 238 23.19 0.83 -6.23
C LYS A 238 22.55 -0.51 -5.88
N GLY A 239 21.54 -0.92 -6.65
CA GLY A 239 20.80 -2.18 -6.48
C GLY A 239 19.75 -2.12 -5.36
N THR A 240 19.38 -0.93 -4.90
CA THR A 240 18.36 -0.74 -3.87
C THR A 240 17.07 -0.20 -4.50
N ALA A 241 15.94 -0.83 -4.16
CA ALA A 241 14.61 -0.40 -4.56
C ALA A 241 13.87 0.30 -3.43
N TYR A 242 12.90 1.13 -3.82
CA TYR A 242 12.16 2.02 -2.93
C TYR A 242 10.69 2.01 -3.24
N GLY A 243 9.87 2.28 -2.21
CA GLY A 243 8.42 2.46 -2.34
C GLY A 243 7.95 3.70 -1.57
N THR A 244 6.83 4.22 -2.02
CA THR A 244 6.10 5.27 -1.32
C THR A 244 5.17 4.64 -0.28
N GLN A 245 5.16 5.13 0.95
CA GLN A 245 4.23 4.69 1.99
C GLN A 245 2.79 5.09 1.69
N THR A 246 1.80 4.34 2.18
CA THR A 246 0.38 4.55 1.87
C THR A 246 -0.48 4.98 3.06
N TYR A 247 0.01 4.90 4.31
CA TYR A 247 -0.77 5.28 5.48
C TYR A 247 -1.23 6.74 5.46
N TRP A 248 -0.53 7.63 4.72
CA TRP A 248 -0.95 9.02 4.52
C TRP A 248 -2.34 9.13 3.88
N LEU A 249 -2.69 8.22 2.97
CA LEU A 249 -4.02 8.19 2.34
C LEU A 249 -5.14 8.08 3.39
N THR A 250 -4.94 7.24 4.41
CA THR A 250 -5.94 7.01 5.46
C THR A 250 -6.18 8.25 6.33
N THR A 251 -5.22 9.19 6.37
CA THR A 251 -5.36 10.45 7.12
C THR A 251 -6.19 11.49 6.37
N CYS A 252 -6.33 11.33 5.05
CA CYS A 252 -6.96 12.32 4.17
C CYS A 252 -8.27 11.84 3.52
N LEU A 253 -8.55 10.52 3.55
CA LEU A 253 -9.77 9.95 3.00
C LEU A 253 -10.81 9.75 4.11
N GLY A 254 -12.02 10.27 3.88
CA GLY A 254 -13.17 10.14 4.75
C GLY A 254 -14.22 9.14 4.26
N ALA A 255 -15.41 9.17 4.85
CA ALA A 255 -16.55 8.35 4.45
C ALA A 255 -16.88 8.55 2.97
N GLY A 256 -17.27 7.47 2.28
CA GLY A 256 -17.53 7.50 0.84
C GLY A 256 -16.27 7.65 0.00
N ASN A 257 -15.10 7.34 0.55
CA ASN A 257 -13.79 7.50 -0.10
C ASN A 257 -13.54 8.93 -0.62
N ARG A 258 -14.09 9.94 0.06
CA ARG A 258 -13.90 11.34 -0.30
C ARG A 258 -12.56 11.84 0.20
N LEU A 259 -11.76 12.37 -0.71
CA LEU A 259 -10.51 13.05 -0.38
C LEU A 259 -10.81 14.40 0.26
N ASP A 260 -10.23 14.67 1.41
CA ASP A 260 -10.24 15.95 2.11
C ASP A 260 -8.82 16.31 2.54
N LEU A 261 -8.14 17.09 1.73
CA LEU A 261 -6.77 17.55 2.00
C LEU A 261 -6.72 18.58 3.15
N ASN A 262 -7.85 19.19 3.52
CA ASN A 262 -7.93 20.14 4.62
C ASN A 262 -8.27 19.48 5.97
N ARG A 263 -8.53 18.20 5.97
CA ARG A 263 -8.79 17.42 7.19
C ARG A 263 -7.62 17.59 8.17
N PRO A 264 -7.89 17.87 9.47
CA PRO A 264 -6.84 17.91 10.49
C PRO A 264 -6.02 16.63 10.51
N GLY A 265 -4.69 16.76 10.43
CA GLY A 265 -3.77 15.61 10.40
C GLY A 265 -3.59 14.95 9.03
N CYS A 266 -4.19 15.46 7.95
CA CYS A 266 -3.90 14.98 6.59
C CYS A 266 -2.42 15.21 6.25
N LEU A 267 -1.74 14.14 5.82
CA LEU A 267 -0.30 14.13 5.55
C LEU A 267 0.03 14.27 4.06
N LEU A 268 -0.96 14.14 3.18
CA LEU A 268 -0.74 14.29 1.74
C LEU A 268 -0.36 15.74 1.37
N PRO A 269 0.56 15.94 0.43
CA PRO A 269 0.81 17.24 -0.17
C PRO A 269 -0.47 17.88 -0.70
N ARG A 270 -0.53 19.22 -0.63
CA ARG A 270 -1.66 20.02 -1.11
C ARG A 270 -1.28 20.77 -2.37
N PRO A 271 -2.26 21.07 -3.25
CA PRO A 271 -2.03 22.04 -4.31
C PRO A 271 -1.55 23.37 -3.71
N ASP A 272 -0.59 24.01 -4.35
CA ASP A 272 -0.22 25.38 -3.99
C ASP A 272 -1.42 26.29 -4.22
N THR A 273 -1.84 27.00 -3.21
CA THR A 273 -2.81 28.09 -3.34
C THR A 273 -2.06 29.30 -3.94
N ARG A 274 -1.91 29.33 -5.25
CA ARG A 274 -1.51 30.54 -5.97
C ARG A 274 -2.72 31.37 -6.30
#